data_116786808222d0aa1a4c741be5a2a902
#
_entry.id   116786808222d0aa1a4c741be5a2a902
#
_cell.length_a   1.000
_cell.length_b   1.000
_cell.length_c   1.000
_cell.angle_alpha   90.00
_cell.angle_beta   90.00
_cell.angle_gamma   90.00
#
_symmetry.space_group_name_H-M   'P 1'
#
loop_
_entity.id
_entity.type
_entity.pdbx_description
1 polymer ?
#
loop_
_entity_poly.entity_id
_entity_poly.type
_entity_poly.pdbx_seq_one_letter_code
_entity_poly.pdbx_strand_id
1 'polypeptide(L)'
;LRLLNLINQILEFRKTETQNKKLCVSKGNIAPLIHEIGLKYKELNQKTKIDFQIQIEKEEMLLFFDKEIITIVLDNLISNAIKYTEQGRVTLSLYQTMRNEVAYTEIKVSDTGYGISAEALPHIFDRYYQESGKHQASGTGIGLALVKNLVTLHEGEIRAESMQNEGSTFYISLLTDNIYPNAL
;
A
#
# COMPACT_ATOMS: atom_id res chain seq x y z
N LEU A 1 -16.59 5.24 -14.20
CA LEU A 1 -15.36 4.58 -13.66
C LEU A 1 -15.09 4.91 -12.19
N ARG A 2 -15.27 6.19 -11.77
CA ARG A 2 -14.97 6.64 -10.40
C ARG A 2 -15.96 6.09 -9.36
N LEU A 3 -17.25 6.06 -9.70
CA LEU A 3 -18.32 5.53 -8.84
C LEU A 3 -18.17 4.01 -8.63
N LEU A 4 -17.79 3.27 -9.66
CA LEU A 4 -17.58 1.82 -9.58
C LEU A 4 -16.41 1.48 -8.65
N ASN A 5 -15.31 2.23 -8.73
CA ASN A 5 -14.16 2.06 -7.83
C ASN A 5 -14.54 2.34 -6.37
N LEU A 6 -15.35 3.36 -6.13
CA LEU A 6 -15.86 3.69 -4.81
C LEU A 6 -16.74 2.56 -4.24
N ILE A 7 -17.66 2.05 -5.04
CA ILE A 7 -18.54 0.94 -4.66
C ILE A 7 -17.69 -0.30 -4.31
N ASN A 8 -16.71 -0.63 -5.14
CA ASN A 8 -15.82 -1.76 -4.90
C ASN A 8 -15.00 -1.60 -3.61
N GLN A 9 -14.47 -0.41 -3.33
CA GLN A 9 -13.78 -0.12 -2.07
C GLN A 9 -14.70 -0.29 -0.85
N ILE A 10 -15.94 0.20 -0.93
CA ILE A 10 -16.93 0.05 0.15
C ILE A 10 -17.27 -1.42 0.37
N LEU A 11 -17.46 -2.20 -0.70
CA LEU A 11 -17.75 -3.62 -0.61
C LEU A 11 -16.58 -4.42 0.00
N GLU A 12 -15.34 -4.15 -0.42
CA GLU A 12 -14.16 -4.79 0.15
C GLU A 12 -13.96 -4.40 1.62
N PHE A 13 -14.16 -3.12 1.96
CA PHE A 13 -14.10 -2.66 3.34
C PHE A 13 -15.14 -3.38 4.23
N ARG A 14 -16.38 -3.51 3.76
CA ARG A 14 -17.45 -4.24 4.46
C ARG A 14 -17.10 -5.72 4.67
N LYS A 15 -16.50 -6.37 3.67
CA LYS A 15 -16.04 -7.76 3.81
C LYS A 15 -14.98 -7.92 4.91
N THR A 16 -14.08 -6.94 5.07
CA THR A 16 -13.09 -6.98 6.16
C THR A 16 -13.73 -6.75 7.52
N GLU A 17 -14.69 -5.82 7.63
CA GLU A 17 -15.40 -5.56 8.91
C GLU A 17 -16.26 -6.74 9.39
N THR A 18 -16.94 -7.40 8.47
CA THR A 18 -17.83 -8.53 8.79
C THR A 18 -17.10 -9.87 8.91
N GLN A 19 -15.77 -9.87 8.86
CA GLN A 19 -14.92 -11.08 8.84
C GLN A 19 -15.26 -12.06 7.71
N ASN A 20 -15.92 -11.57 6.65
CA ASN A 20 -16.25 -12.38 5.46
C ASN A 20 -15.10 -12.45 4.45
N LYS A 21 -14.09 -11.58 4.58
CA LYS A 21 -12.87 -11.67 3.78
C LYS A 21 -11.99 -12.75 4.39
N LYS A 22 -11.74 -13.80 3.63
CA LYS A 22 -10.84 -14.88 4.02
C LYS A 22 -9.44 -14.60 3.50
N LEU A 23 -8.43 -14.93 4.29
CA LEU A 23 -7.03 -14.90 3.90
C LEU A 23 -6.72 -16.15 3.06
N CYS A 24 -6.24 -15.96 1.84
CA CYS A 24 -5.86 -17.02 0.92
C CYS A 24 -4.38 -16.91 0.58
N VAL A 25 -3.52 -17.38 1.47
CA VAL A 25 -2.07 -17.32 1.27
C VAL A 25 -1.56 -18.57 0.55
N SER A 26 -0.56 -18.35 -0.31
CA SER A 26 0.23 -19.41 -0.92
C SER A 26 1.71 -19.04 -0.89
N LYS A 27 2.58 -20.04 -0.83
CA LYS A 27 4.03 -19.81 -0.92
C LYS A 27 4.41 -19.47 -2.36
N GLY A 28 5.14 -18.37 -2.53
CA GLY A 28 5.58 -17.95 -3.86
C GLY A 28 6.64 -16.86 -3.81
N ASN A 29 7.14 -16.52 -5.01
CA ASN A 29 8.03 -15.38 -5.16
C ASN A 29 7.18 -14.11 -5.33
N ILE A 30 7.30 -13.16 -4.40
CA ILE A 30 6.54 -11.91 -4.44
C ILE A 30 7.12 -10.89 -5.44
N ALA A 31 8.40 -10.97 -5.79
CA ALA A 31 9.06 -9.96 -6.62
C ALA A 31 8.40 -9.78 -8.00
N PRO A 32 8.00 -10.84 -8.75
CA PRO A 32 7.29 -10.67 -10.01
C PRO A 32 5.96 -9.91 -9.87
N LEU A 33 5.19 -10.16 -8.80
CA LEU A 33 3.94 -9.45 -8.54
C LEU A 33 4.17 -7.95 -8.33
N ILE A 34 5.16 -7.60 -7.49
CA ILE A 34 5.50 -6.19 -7.23
C ILE A 34 5.98 -5.51 -8.52
N HIS A 35 6.78 -6.19 -9.31
CA HIS A 35 7.26 -5.68 -10.60
C HIS A 35 6.10 -5.44 -11.59
N GLU A 36 5.17 -6.40 -11.72
CA GLU A 36 3.98 -6.29 -12.58
C GLU A 36 3.12 -5.09 -12.19
N ILE A 37 2.83 -4.93 -10.89
CA ILE A 37 2.06 -3.78 -10.37
C ILE A 37 2.80 -2.47 -10.67
N GLY A 38 4.11 -2.44 -10.43
CA GLY A 38 4.94 -1.27 -10.70
C GLY A 38 4.95 -0.88 -12.18
N LEU A 39 5.08 -1.83 -13.10
CA LEU A 39 5.05 -1.59 -14.54
C LEU A 39 3.71 -1.01 -14.99
N LYS A 40 2.59 -1.53 -14.48
CA LYS A 40 1.24 -0.98 -14.75
C LYS A 40 1.17 0.51 -14.43
N TYR A 41 1.62 0.92 -13.24
CA TYR A 41 1.58 2.33 -12.84
C TYR A 41 2.62 3.18 -13.55
N LYS A 42 3.80 2.65 -13.85
CA LYS A 42 4.81 3.33 -14.65
C LYS A 42 4.27 3.66 -16.05
N GLU A 43 3.59 2.72 -16.69
CA GLU A 43 2.96 2.93 -18.00
C GLU A 43 1.84 3.98 -17.94
N LEU A 44 0.94 3.88 -16.96
CA LEU A 44 -0.15 4.85 -16.77
C LEU A 44 0.35 6.29 -16.55
N ASN A 45 1.57 6.46 -16.02
CA ASN A 45 2.14 7.77 -15.70
C ASN A 45 3.17 8.28 -16.71
N GLN A 46 3.39 7.60 -17.84
CA GLN A 46 4.38 8.01 -18.86
C GLN A 46 4.18 9.44 -19.41
N LYS A 47 2.94 9.92 -19.42
CA LYS A 47 2.58 11.26 -19.92
C LYS A 47 2.31 12.28 -18.82
N THR A 48 2.58 11.95 -17.57
CA THR A 48 2.39 12.82 -16.42
C THR A 48 3.72 13.46 -16.01
N LYS A 49 3.67 14.38 -15.04
CA LYS A 49 4.86 14.98 -14.43
C LYS A 49 5.45 14.13 -13.27
N ILE A 50 5.04 12.86 -13.18
CA ILE A 50 5.48 11.95 -12.12
C ILE A 50 6.49 10.96 -12.69
N ASP A 51 7.70 10.96 -12.14
CA ASP A 51 8.71 9.93 -12.37
C ASP A 51 8.39 8.70 -11.49
N PHE A 52 7.81 7.66 -12.10
CA PHE A 52 7.48 6.43 -11.38
C PHE A 52 8.65 5.45 -11.44
N GLN A 53 9.18 5.09 -10.27
CA GLN A 53 10.33 4.19 -10.13
C GLN A 53 9.97 2.89 -9.42
N ILE A 54 10.64 1.80 -9.83
CA ILE A 54 10.51 0.46 -9.24
C ILE A 54 11.90 0.02 -8.78
N GLN A 55 12.00 -0.36 -7.50
CA GLN A 55 13.25 -0.79 -6.86
C GLN A 55 13.02 -2.13 -6.17
N ILE A 56 13.51 -3.20 -6.75
CA ILE A 56 13.42 -4.56 -6.20
C ILE A 56 14.83 -5.03 -5.88
N GLU A 57 15.07 -5.36 -4.61
CA GLU A 57 16.40 -5.73 -4.11
C GLU A 57 16.90 -7.04 -4.71
N LYS A 58 16.01 -8.05 -4.84
CA LYS A 58 16.31 -9.39 -5.33
C LYS A 58 15.21 -9.90 -6.25
N GLU A 59 15.59 -10.64 -7.28
CA GLU A 59 14.64 -11.26 -8.22
C GLU A 59 13.82 -12.40 -7.58
N GLU A 60 14.35 -13.03 -6.54
CA GLU A 60 13.67 -14.09 -5.80
C GLU A 60 13.53 -13.72 -4.33
N MET A 61 12.28 -13.58 -3.90
CA MET A 61 11.89 -13.30 -2.52
C MET A 61 10.69 -14.18 -2.16
N LEU A 62 11.00 -15.36 -1.61
CA LEU A 62 10.01 -16.38 -1.27
C LEU A 62 9.39 -16.12 0.09
N LEU A 63 8.06 -16.09 0.15
CA LEU A 63 7.28 -16.03 1.38
C LEU A 63 5.85 -16.54 1.12
N PHE A 64 5.07 -16.70 2.19
CA PHE A 64 3.64 -16.91 2.07
C PHE A 64 2.92 -15.57 1.99
N PHE A 65 2.08 -15.37 0.95
CA PHE A 65 1.30 -14.14 0.81
C PHE A 65 -0.01 -14.37 0.05
N ASP A 66 -0.96 -13.49 0.29
CA ASP A 66 -2.21 -13.40 -0.46
C ASP A 66 -2.06 -12.38 -1.58
N LYS A 67 -2.02 -12.89 -2.83
CA LYS A 67 -1.82 -12.06 -4.03
C LYS A 67 -2.89 -10.98 -4.19
N GLU A 68 -4.16 -11.32 -3.89
CA GLU A 68 -5.28 -10.39 -4.02
C GLU A 68 -5.17 -9.26 -3.00
N ILE A 69 -4.88 -9.59 -1.74
CA ILE A 69 -4.70 -8.60 -0.67
C ILE A 69 -3.55 -7.65 -0.99
N ILE A 70 -2.39 -8.18 -1.38
CA ILE A 70 -1.24 -7.35 -1.74
C ILE A 70 -1.56 -6.42 -2.91
N THR A 71 -2.27 -6.92 -3.93
CA THR A 71 -2.68 -6.10 -5.07
C THR A 71 -3.61 -4.96 -4.67
N ILE A 72 -4.65 -5.23 -3.87
CA ILE A 72 -5.60 -4.20 -3.40
C ILE A 72 -4.88 -3.15 -2.55
N VAL A 73 -4.02 -3.59 -1.64
CA VAL A 73 -3.25 -2.71 -0.76
C VAL A 73 -2.35 -1.78 -1.57
N LEU A 74 -1.60 -2.31 -2.53
CA LEU A 74 -0.70 -1.50 -3.36
C LEU A 74 -1.45 -0.59 -4.33
N ASP A 75 -2.56 -1.03 -4.91
CA ASP A 75 -3.40 -0.16 -5.73
C ASP A 75 -3.90 1.07 -4.94
N ASN A 76 -4.28 0.90 -3.68
CA ASN A 76 -4.68 2.01 -2.81
C ASN A 76 -3.49 2.94 -2.47
N LEU A 77 -2.35 2.39 -2.07
CA LEU A 77 -1.18 3.18 -1.67
C LEU A 77 -0.57 3.93 -2.86
N ILE A 78 -0.42 3.27 -4.00
CA ILE A 78 0.18 3.88 -5.19
C ILE A 78 -0.76 4.94 -5.79
N SER A 79 -2.06 4.66 -5.88
CA SER A 79 -3.03 5.65 -6.37
C SER A 79 -3.09 6.88 -5.47
N ASN A 80 -2.97 6.73 -4.14
CA ASN A 80 -2.84 7.85 -3.23
C ASN A 80 -1.54 8.64 -3.47
N ALA A 81 -0.39 7.96 -3.59
CA ALA A 81 0.89 8.61 -3.85
C ALA A 81 0.84 9.47 -5.13
N ILE A 82 0.28 8.92 -6.21
CA ILE A 82 0.10 9.64 -7.48
C ILE A 82 -0.88 10.81 -7.33
N LYS A 83 -1.98 10.61 -6.63
CA LYS A 83 -3.02 11.63 -6.42
C LYS A 83 -2.51 12.85 -5.66
N TYR A 84 -1.64 12.64 -4.67
CA TYR A 84 -1.11 13.70 -3.82
C TYR A 84 0.27 14.21 -4.26
N THR A 85 0.76 13.77 -5.42
CA THR A 85 1.98 14.27 -6.07
C THR A 85 1.61 14.95 -7.38
N GLU A 86 1.68 16.29 -7.43
CA GLU A 86 1.40 17.05 -8.66
C GLU A 86 2.52 16.88 -9.67
N GLN A 87 3.75 16.96 -9.18
CA GLN A 87 4.98 16.72 -9.95
C GLN A 87 6.05 16.18 -9.01
N GLY A 88 6.92 15.30 -9.50
CA GLY A 88 7.99 14.72 -8.70
C GLY A 88 8.13 13.23 -8.92
N ARG A 89 8.28 12.48 -7.83
CA ARG A 89 8.59 11.05 -7.90
C ARG A 89 7.67 10.23 -7.01
N VAL A 90 7.29 9.05 -7.53
CA VAL A 90 6.69 7.96 -6.75
C VAL A 90 7.57 6.72 -6.92
N THR A 91 7.94 6.09 -5.82
CA THR A 91 8.83 4.91 -5.84
C THR A 91 8.13 3.75 -5.15
N LEU A 92 8.05 2.62 -5.84
CA LEU A 92 7.65 1.33 -5.29
C LEU A 92 8.90 0.50 -5.04
N SER A 93 9.14 0.11 -3.79
CA SER A 93 10.33 -0.67 -3.41
C SER A 93 9.95 -1.97 -2.72
N LEU A 94 10.77 -3.02 -2.93
CA LEU A 94 10.68 -4.32 -2.28
C LEU A 94 12.07 -4.72 -1.80
N TYR A 95 12.21 -5.02 -0.51
CA TYR A 95 13.48 -5.44 0.09
C TYR A 95 13.26 -6.28 1.33
N GLN A 96 14.33 -6.93 1.80
CA GLN A 96 14.35 -7.64 3.08
C GLN A 96 15.07 -6.81 4.14
N THR A 97 14.59 -6.90 5.37
CA THR A 97 15.20 -6.25 6.53
C THR A 97 15.13 -7.15 7.74
N MET A 98 16.02 -6.90 8.71
CA MET A 98 16.05 -7.58 9.99
C MET A 98 15.71 -6.60 11.10
N ARG A 99 14.76 -6.96 11.94
CA ARG A 99 14.42 -6.20 13.16
C ARG A 99 14.40 -7.17 14.34
N ASN A 100 15.28 -6.95 15.34
CA ASN A 100 15.40 -7.81 16.52
C ASN A 100 15.55 -9.30 16.16
N GLU A 101 16.43 -9.60 15.20
CA GLU A 101 16.70 -10.96 14.70
C GLU A 101 15.53 -11.61 13.94
N VAL A 102 14.47 -10.86 13.65
CA VAL A 102 13.33 -11.33 12.86
C VAL A 102 13.40 -10.76 11.44
N ALA A 103 13.28 -11.65 10.45
CA ALA A 103 13.31 -11.28 9.04
C ALA A 103 11.94 -10.78 8.57
N TYR A 104 11.95 -9.61 7.91
CA TYR A 104 10.77 -9.03 7.28
C TYR A 104 11.01 -8.82 5.79
N THR A 105 9.98 -9.12 5.00
CA THR A 105 9.86 -8.64 3.61
C THR A 105 9.06 -7.36 3.64
N GLU A 106 9.68 -6.26 3.21
CA GLU A 106 9.10 -4.93 3.30
C GLU A 106 8.78 -4.38 1.91
N ILE A 107 7.55 -3.92 1.74
CA ILE A 107 7.09 -3.21 0.54
C ILE A 107 6.92 -1.75 0.91
N LYS A 108 7.54 -0.85 0.16
CA LYS A 108 7.54 0.58 0.44
C LYS A 108 6.98 1.35 -0.75
N VAL A 109 6.03 2.25 -0.49
CA VAL A 109 5.52 3.24 -1.45
C VAL A 109 5.89 4.62 -0.93
N SER A 110 6.74 5.33 -1.65
CA SER A 110 7.24 6.65 -1.28
C SER A 110 6.88 7.67 -2.36
N ASP A 111 6.45 8.86 -1.96
CA ASP A 111 6.17 9.98 -2.85
C ASP A 111 6.86 11.27 -2.38
N THR A 112 7.04 12.19 -3.31
CA THR A 112 7.54 13.54 -3.06
C THR A 112 6.43 14.59 -3.18
N GLY A 113 5.22 14.23 -2.77
CA GLY A 113 4.04 15.07 -2.86
C GLY A 113 3.87 16.05 -1.69
N TYR A 114 2.63 16.40 -1.41
CA TYR A 114 2.31 17.41 -0.41
C TYR A 114 2.64 17.01 1.03
N GLY A 115 2.84 15.70 1.28
CA GLY A 115 3.01 15.18 2.63
C GLY A 115 1.73 15.27 3.47
N ILE A 116 1.87 14.90 4.73
CA ILE A 116 0.78 14.85 5.71
C ILE A 116 1.23 15.65 6.93
N SER A 117 0.35 16.45 7.49
CA SER A 117 0.66 17.21 8.70
C SER A 117 0.88 16.29 9.91
N ALA A 118 1.65 16.76 10.88
CA ALA A 118 1.89 16.02 12.13
C ALA A 118 0.60 15.74 12.91
N GLU A 119 -0.38 16.64 12.82
CA GLU A 119 -1.70 16.49 13.45
C GLU A 119 -2.54 15.44 12.75
N ALA A 120 -2.45 15.34 11.40
CA ALA A 120 -3.23 14.39 10.62
C ALA A 120 -2.65 12.97 10.65
N LEU A 121 -1.32 12.85 10.71
CA LEU A 121 -0.61 11.56 10.57
C LEU A 121 -1.12 10.45 11.52
N PRO A 122 -1.47 10.70 12.79
CA PRO A 122 -2.04 9.67 13.67
C PRO A 122 -3.43 9.18 13.25
N HIS A 123 -4.13 9.92 12.39
CA HIS A 123 -5.54 9.67 12.02
C HIS A 123 -5.73 9.17 10.59
N ILE A 124 -4.67 9.08 9.78
CA ILE A 124 -4.79 8.76 8.34
C ILE A 124 -5.39 7.38 8.05
N PHE A 125 -5.31 6.44 8.99
CA PHE A 125 -5.91 5.11 8.89
C PHE A 125 -7.31 5.04 9.50
N ASP A 126 -7.80 6.14 10.08
CA ASP A 126 -9.15 6.19 10.63
C ASP A 126 -10.17 6.23 9.50
N ARG A 127 -11.31 5.58 9.74
CA ARG A 127 -12.40 5.51 8.78
C ARG A 127 -13.00 6.88 8.51
N TYR A 128 -13.18 7.21 7.23
CA TYR A 128 -13.73 8.50 6.76
C TYR A 128 -12.88 9.72 7.12
N TYR A 129 -11.67 9.51 7.61
CA TYR A 129 -10.78 10.63 7.87
C TYR A 129 -10.29 11.25 6.55
N GLN A 130 -10.35 12.54 6.48
CA GLN A 130 -9.79 13.34 5.39
C GLN A 130 -9.18 14.60 5.99
N GLU A 131 -7.94 14.87 5.67
CA GLU A 131 -7.31 16.12 6.08
C GLU A 131 -7.95 17.30 5.35
N SER A 132 -8.39 18.31 6.12
CA SER A 132 -8.98 19.55 5.57
C SER A 132 -7.87 20.50 5.11
N GLY A 133 -7.90 20.98 3.87
CA GLY A 133 -6.90 21.93 3.40
C GLY A 133 -6.95 22.23 1.91
N LYS A 134 -6.00 23.06 1.44
CA LYS A 134 -5.89 23.54 0.05
C LYS A 134 -5.69 22.43 -0.99
N HIS A 135 -5.19 21.28 -0.56
CA HIS A 135 -4.91 20.11 -1.42
C HIS A 135 -5.89 18.96 -1.15
N GLN A 136 -7.11 19.30 -0.69
CA GLN A 136 -8.18 18.34 -0.48
C GLN A 136 -8.56 17.70 -1.81
N ALA A 137 -7.84 16.65 -2.19
CA ALA A 137 -8.24 15.83 -3.31
C ALA A 137 -9.49 15.03 -2.92
N SER A 138 -10.48 15.00 -3.80
CA SER A 138 -11.70 14.24 -3.57
C SER A 138 -11.38 12.76 -3.32
N GLY A 139 -11.55 12.32 -2.11
CA GLY A 139 -11.36 10.94 -1.67
C GLY A 139 -12.56 10.45 -0.87
N THR A 140 -12.56 9.17 -0.55
CA THR A 140 -13.65 8.53 0.20
C THR A 140 -13.35 8.44 1.70
N GLY A 141 -12.08 8.62 2.09
CA GLY A 141 -11.61 8.37 3.46
C GLY A 141 -11.65 6.89 3.85
N ILE A 142 -11.81 5.98 2.88
CA ILE A 142 -11.93 4.53 3.12
C ILE A 142 -10.64 3.80 2.71
N GLY A 143 -9.90 4.31 1.74
CA GLY A 143 -8.77 3.61 1.12
C GLY A 143 -7.70 3.19 2.12
N LEU A 144 -7.23 4.10 2.98
CA LEU A 144 -6.19 3.78 3.97
C LEU A 144 -6.73 2.93 5.13
N ALA A 145 -7.99 3.10 5.54
CA ALA A 145 -8.63 2.22 6.51
C ALA A 145 -8.75 0.78 5.97
N LEU A 146 -9.11 0.62 4.70
CA LEU A 146 -9.11 -0.67 4.01
C LEU A 146 -7.72 -1.30 3.98
N VAL A 147 -6.70 -0.52 3.62
CA VAL A 147 -5.30 -0.98 3.63
C VAL A 147 -4.91 -1.52 5.00
N LYS A 148 -5.18 -0.78 6.08
CA LYS A 148 -4.89 -1.21 7.45
C LYS A 148 -5.60 -2.52 7.80
N ASN A 149 -6.90 -2.65 7.47
CA ASN A 149 -7.66 -3.87 7.73
C ASN A 149 -7.08 -5.07 6.97
N LEU A 150 -6.75 -4.91 5.68
CA LEU A 150 -6.19 -5.97 4.85
C LEU A 150 -4.79 -6.39 5.29
N VAL A 151 -3.93 -5.44 5.63
CA VAL A 151 -2.58 -5.74 6.16
C VAL A 151 -2.67 -6.45 7.50
N THR A 152 -3.59 -6.04 8.39
CA THR A 152 -3.84 -6.73 9.66
C THR A 152 -4.38 -8.14 9.44
N LEU A 153 -5.32 -8.33 8.50
CA LEU A 153 -5.82 -9.67 8.12
C LEU A 153 -4.69 -10.56 7.60
N HIS A 154 -3.72 -9.98 6.89
CA HIS A 154 -2.53 -10.67 6.39
C HIS A 154 -1.48 -10.92 7.49
N GLU A 155 -1.76 -10.56 8.74
CA GLU A 155 -0.82 -10.63 9.87
C GLU A 155 0.46 -9.79 9.66
N GLY A 156 0.38 -8.76 8.82
CA GLY A 156 1.43 -7.79 8.57
C GLY A 156 1.30 -6.53 9.40
N GLU A 157 2.27 -5.66 9.24
CA GLU A 157 2.30 -4.32 9.85
C GLU A 157 2.28 -3.25 8.76
N ILE A 158 1.56 -2.15 9.01
CA ILE A 158 1.62 -0.94 8.20
C ILE A 158 2.04 0.24 9.06
N ARG A 159 2.95 1.04 8.55
CA ARG A 159 3.37 2.31 9.14
C ARG A 159 3.51 3.38 8.05
N ALA A 160 3.43 4.63 8.46
CA ALA A 160 3.61 5.78 7.60
C ALA A 160 4.58 6.79 8.24
N GLU A 161 5.41 7.36 7.40
CA GLU A 161 6.28 8.49 7.73
C GLU A 161 5.98 9.61 6.74
N SER A 162 5.81 10.82 7.21
CA SER A 162 5.49 11.94 6.34
C SER A 162 5.95 13.25 6.94
N MET A 163 6.33 14.17 6.07
CA MET A 163 6.58 15.56 6.41
C MET A 163 5.87 16.45 5.40
N GLN A 164 5.15 17.44 5.89
CA GLN A 164 4.38 18.35 5.06
C GLN A 164 5.29 19.07 4.06
N ASN A 165 4.89 19.07 2.78
CA ASN A 165 5.63 19.58 1.62
C ASN A 165 6.92 18.82 1.25
N GLU A 166 7.21 17.68 1.86
CA GLU A 166 8.36 16.83 1.50
C GLU A 166 7.93 15.48 0.93
N GLY A 167 6.70 15.04 1.25
CA GLY A 167 6.13 13.80 0.77
C GLY A 167 5.81 12.81 1.89
N SER A 168 5.42 11.61 1.47
CA SER A 168 5.00 10.53 2.37
C SER A 168 5.64 9.21 1.99
N THR A 169 5.84 8.36 2.97
CA THR A 169 6.30 6.98 2.77
C THR A 169 5.45 6.04 3.60
N PHE A 170 4.89 5.03 2.94
CA PHE A 170 4.14 3.94 3.55
C PHE A 170 4.95 2.66 3.47
N TYR A 171 5.00 1.93 4.58
CA TYR A 171 5.72 0.67 4.71
C TYR A 171 4.76 -0.43 5.08
N ILE A 172 4.78 -1.53 4.33
CA ILE A 172 4.09 -2.78 4.65
C ILE A 172 5.17 -3.79 4.98
N SER A 173 5.11 -4.36 6.18
CA SER A 173 6.08 -5.35 6.65
C SER A 173 5.37 -6.69 6.83
N LEU A 174 5.85 -7.71 6.14
CA LEU A 174 5.40 -9.09 6.26
C LEU A 174 6.52 -9.92 6.88
N LEU A 175 6.19 -10.80 7.83
CA LEU A 175 7.17 -11.78 8.35
C LEU A 175 7.61 -12.71 7.20
N THR A 176 8.90 -12.73 6.90
CA THR A 176 9.44 -13.54 5.77
C THR A 176 9.20 -15.03 5.98
N ASP A 177 9.37 -15.50 7.22
CA ASP A 177 9.25 -16.91 7.57
C ASP A 177 7.91 -17.25 8.23
N ASN A 178 6.86 -16.43 8.05
CA ASN A 178 5.56 -16.72 8.62
C ASN A 178 4.96 -17.96 7.97
N ILE A 179 4.50 -18.88 8.82
CA ILE A 179 3.78 -20.08 8.40
C ILE A 179 2.33 -19.92 8.83
N TYR A 180 1.44 -19.74 7.87
CA TYR A 180 0.00 -19.65 8.12
C TYR A 180 -0.59 -21.05 8.31
N PRO A 181 -1.27 -21.34 9.44
CA PRO A 181 -1.78 -22.70 9.74
C PRO A 181 -2.75 -23.25 8.69
N ASN A 182 -3.42 -22.36 7.95
CA ASN A 182 -4.42 -22.70 6.94
C ASN A 182 -3.96 -22.32 5.50
N ALA A 183 -2.67 -22.14 5.30
CA ALA A 183 -2.14 -21.91 3.96
C ALA A 183 -2.22 -23.21 3.16
N LEU A 184 -2.89 -23.19 2.01
CA LEU A 184 -2.98 -24.28 1.06
C LEU A 184 -1.78 -24.28 0.12
#